data_be8fda39988e915966893765e86d0143
#
_entry.id   be8fda39988e915966893765e86d0143
#
_cell.length_a   1.000
_cell.length_b   1.000
_cell.length_c   1.000
_cell.angle_alpha   90.00
_cell.angle_beta   90.00
_cell.angle_gamma   90.00
#
_symmetry.space_group_name_H-M   'P 1'
#
loop_
_entity.id
_entity.type
_entity.pdbx_description
1 polymer ?
#
loop_
_entity_poly.entity_id
_entity_poly.type
_entity_poly.pdbx_seq_one_letter_code
_entity_poly.pdbx_strand_id
1 'polypeptide(L)'
;MKTFEYTIKDELGIHARPAGLLVKEAKKYESECTITKDGKTKKLTQLMMLMSLGVKQGETVTVTAEGAAEDTAIEGLKAFFEANL
;
A
#
# COMPACT_ATOMS: atom_id res chain seq x y z
N MET A 1 -2.47 8.74 13.23
CA MET A 1 -2.77 7.76 12.18
C MET A 1 -3.45 8.44 10.99
N LYS A 2 -2.90 8.23 9.81
CA LYS A 2 -3.47 8.74 8.56
C LYS A 2 -3.85 7.56 7.67
N THR A 3 -4.91 7.72 6.89
CA THR A 3 -5.40 6.62 6.05
C THR A 3 -6.00 7.16 4.74
N PHE A 4 -5.95 6.33 3.69
CA PHE A 4 -6.71 6.59 2.47
C PHE A 4 -7.22 5.28 1.89
N GLU A 5 -8.27 5.37 1.08
CA GLU A 5 -8.78 4.23 0.34
C GLU A 5 -8.45 4.41 -1.14
N TYR A 6 -8.16 3.31 -1.81
CA TYR A 6 -7.82 3.33 -3.22
C TYR A 6 -8.37 2.12 -3.93
N THR A 7 -9.01 2.34 -5.07
CA THR A 7 -9.52 1.26 -5.93
C THR A 7 -8.48 0.99 -7.01
N ILE A 8 -8.01 -0.24 -7.08
CA ILE A 8 -6.95 -0.64 -8.01
C ILE A 8 -7.43 -0.56 -9.45
N LYS A 9 -6.65 0.12 -10.29
CA LYS A 9 -6.94 0.31 -11.71
C LYS A 9 -6.10 -0.57 -12.62
N ASP A 10 -4.94 -1.02 -12.13
CA ASP A 10 -4.03 -1.88 -12.89
C ASP A 10 -4.69 -3.22 -13.19
N GLU A 11 -4.64 -3.65 -14.45
CA GLU A 11 -5.27 -4.90 -14.90
C GLU A 11 -4.78 -6.13 -14.15
N LEU A 12 -3.53 -6.10 -13.70
CA LEU A 12 -2.92 -7.22 -12.98
C LEU A 12 -3.05 -7.09 -11.46
N GLY A 13 -3.67 -6.00 -10.98
CA GLY A 13 -3.77 -5.74 -9.55
C GLY A 13 -2.40 -5.43 -8.94
N ILE A 14 -2.24 -5.78 -7.67
CA ILE A 14 -0.94 -5.62 -7.03
C ILE A 14 -0.11 -6.87 -7.31
N HIS A 15 0.58 -6.87 -8.45
CA HIS A 15 1.45 -7.98 -8.86
C HIS A 15 2.90 -7.70 -8.45
N ALA A 16 3.79 -8.66 -8.72
CA ALA A 16 5.15 -8.65 -8.16
C ALA A 16 5.94 -7.36 -8.39
N ARG A 17 5.88 -6.80 -9.60
CA ARG A 17 6.67 -5.62 -9.95
C ARG A 17 6.26 -4.37 -9.15
N PRO A 18 5.00 -3.94 -9.20
CA PRO A 18 4.59 -2.78 -8.39
C PRO A 18 4.62 -3.09 -6.90
N ALA A 19 4.41 -4.34 -6.48
CA ALA A 19 4.50 -4.71 -5.07
C ALA A 19 5.92 -4.49 -4.54
N GLY A 20 6.93 -4.88 -5.30
CA GLY A 20 8.32 -4.66 -4.92
C GLY A 20 8.66 -3.18 -4.79
N LEU A 21 8.17 -2.38 -5.74
CA LEU A 21 8.39 -0.93 -5.71
C LEU A 21 7.65 -0.29 -4.54
N LEU A 22 6.45 -0.77 -4.23
CA LEU A 22 5.64 -0.27 -3.12
C LEU A 22 6.32 -0.54 -1.77
N VAL A 23 6.87 -1.73 -1.60
CA VAL A 23 7.63 -2.08 -0.39
C VAL A 23 8.82 -1.13 -0.23
N LYS A 24 9.53 -0.88 -1.31
CA LYS A 24 10.66 0.04 -1.32
C LYS A 24 10.24 1.45 -0.93
N GLU A 25 9.11 1.90 -1.46
CA GLU A 25 8.55 3.21 -1.12
C GLU A 25 8.19 3.29 0.36
N ALA A 26 7.50 2.28 0.88
CA ALA A 26 7.07 2.26 2.27
C ALA A 26 8.25 2.29 3.25
N LYS A 27 9.38 1.67 2.88
CA LYS A 27 10.57 1.64 3.73
C LYS A 27 11.27 3.00 3.86
N LYS A 28 10.93 3.97 3.03
CA LYS A 28 11.53 5.31 3.12
C LYS A 28 11.03 6.11 4.32
N TYR A 29 9.89 5.71 4.87
CA TYR A 29 9.23 6.49 5.91
C TYR A 29 9.40 5.89 7.30
N GLU A 30 9.54 6.76 8.31
CA GLU A 30 9.63 6.35 9.71
C GLU A 30 8.22 6.17 10.31
N SER A 31 7.35 5.51 9.57
CA SER A 31 5.98 5.25 9.98
C SER A 31 5.67 3.79 9.71
N GLU A 32 4.78 3.23 10.51
CA GLU A 32 4.27 1.89 10.22
C GLU A 32 3.19 2.03 9.16
N CYS A 33 3.46 1.45 7.98
CA CYS A 33 2.55 1.52 6.85
C CYS A 33 1.91 0.15 6.63
N THR A 34 0.59 0.14 6.57
CA THR A 34 -0.16 -1.11 6.39
C THR A 34 -1.18 -0.97 5.27
N ILE A 35 -1.60 -2.11 4.75
CA ILE A 35 -2.66 -2.19 3.75
C ILE A 35 -3.70 -3.20 4.21
N THR A 36 -4.97 -2.85 4.07
CA THR A 36 -6.08 -3.68 4.50
C THR A 36 -7.00 -3.97 3.31
N LYS A 37 -7.36 -5.23 3.15
CA LYS A 37 -8.34 -5.68 2.18
C LYS A 37 -9.21 -6.75 2.82
N ASP A 38 -10.54 -6.58 2.75
CA ASP A 38 -11.50 -7.55 3.28
C ASP A 38 -11.21 -7.95 4.72
N GLY A 39 -10.86 -6.96 5.55
CA GLY A 39 -10.58 -7.19 6.97
C GLY A 39 -9.20 -7.74 7.27
N LYS A 40 -8.38 -7.99 6.26
CA LYS A 40 -7.02 -8.51 6.44
C LYS A 40 -6.01 -7.39 6.30
N THR A 41 -5.20 -7.17 7.32
CA THR A 41 -4.20 -6.11 7.36
C THR A 41 -2.79 -6.70 7.26
N LYS A 42 -1.98 -6.17 6.36
CA LYS A 42 -0.58 -6.60 6.18
C LYS A 42 0.33 -5.39 6.14
N LYS A 43 1.58 -5.58 6.54
CA LYS A 43 2.58 -4.51 6.51
C LYS A 43 3.08 -4.28 5.09
N LEU A 44 3.13 -3.02 4.68
CA LEU A 44 3.63 -2.65 3.35
C LEU A 44 5.14 -2.85 3.19
N THR A 45 5.86 -3.08 4.28
CA THR A 45 7.29 -3.34 4.23
C THR A 45 7.65 -4.82 4.07
N GLN A 46 6.65 -5.68 3.96
CA GLN A 46 6.86 -7.12 3.83
C GLN A 46 6.23 -7.61 2.53
N LEU A 47 7.08 -7.85 1.53
CA LEU A 47 6.64 -8.18 0.18
C LEU A 47 5.73 -9.40 0.11
N MET A 48 6.12 -10.49 0.76
CA MET A 48 5.34 -11.73 0.71
C MET A 48 3.97 -11.57 1.36
N MET A 49 3.90 -10.80 2.44
CA MET A 49 2.65 -10.54 3.13
C MET A 49 1.72 -9.67 2.27
N LEU A 50 2.29 -8.66 1.61
CA LEU A 50 1.54 -7.82 0.69
C LEU A 50 0.97 -8.65 -0.45
N MET A 51 1.80 -9.49 -1.07
CA MET A 51 1.39 -10.37 -2.16
C MET A 51 0.30 -11.34 -1.74
N SER A 52 0.33 -11.78 -0.46
CA SER A 52 -0.64 -12.76 0.04
C SER A 52 -2.07 -12.23 0.10
N LEU A 53 -2.26 -10.91 0.03
CA LEU A 53 -3.60 -10.33 -0.01
C LEU A 53 -4.33 -10.62 -1.32
N GLY A 54 -3.59 -10.88 -2.40
CA GLY A 54 -4.20 -11.19 -3.68
C GLY A 54 -5.07 -10.08 -4.24
N VAL A 55 -4.63 -8.82 -4.10
CA VAL A 55 -5.41 -7.66 -4.55
C VAL A 55 -5.48 -7.63 -6.08
N LYS A 56 -6.69 -7.51 -6.61
CA LYS A 56 -6.97 -7.54 -8.05
C LYS A 56 -7.57 -6.22 -8.52
N GLN A 57 -7.59 -6.04 -9.84
CA GLN A 57 -8.22 -4.87 -10.44
C GLN A 57 -9.67 -4.71 -9.95
N GLY A 58 -10.04 -3.49 -9.63
CA GLY A 58 -11.40 -3.16 -9.17
C GLY A 58 -11.61 -3.32 -7.68
N GLU A 59 -10.65 -3.93 -6.98
CA GLU A 59 -10.75 -4.09 -5.52
C GLU A 59 -10.26 -2.84 -4.82
N THR A 60 -10.90 -2.51 -3.71
CA THR A 60 -10.55 -1.33 -2.91
C THR A 60 -9.74 -1.75 -1.70
N VAL A 61 -8.64 -1.05 -1.46
CA VAL A 61 -7.79 -1.27 -0.30
C VAL A 61 -7.74 -0.02 0.56
N THR A 62 -7.46 -0.20 1.85
CA THR A 62 -7.25 0.90 2.78
C THR A 62 -5.78 0.90 3.17
N VAL A 63 -5.12 2.03 2.98
CA VAL A 63 -3.71 2.20 3.33
C VAL A 63 -3.63 3.11 4.54
N THR A 64 -2.86 2.69 5.53
CA THR A 64 -2.72 3.42 6.79
C THR A 64 -1.24 3.66 7.10
N ALA A 65 -0.92 4.86 7.56
CA ALA A 65 0.41 5.20 8.06
C ALA A 65 0.27 5.74 9.47
N GLU A 66 1.11 5.25 10.38
CA GLU A 66 1.09 5.66 11.78
C GLU A 66 2.51 5.84 12.29
N GLY A 67 2.78 7.00 12.89
CA GLY A 67 4.09 7.28 13.45
C GLY A 67 4.57 8.69 13.16
N ALA A 68 5.86 8.92 13.36
CA ALA A 68 6.47 10.25 13.31
C ALA A 68 6.32 10.93 11.95
N ALA A 69 6.38 10.17 10.85
CA ALA A 69 6.33 10.72 9.49
C ALA A 69 5.02 10.37 8.77
N GLU A 70 3.94 10.16 9.52
CA GLU A 70 2.70 9.66 8.92
C GLU A 70 2.12 10.56 7.83
N ASP A 71 2.21 11.88 7.98
CA ASP A 71 1.69 12.80 6.99
C ASP A 71 2.45 12.68 5.66
N THR A 72 3.77 12.66 5.73
CA THR A 72 4.62 12.50 4.55
C THR A 72 4.46 11.11 3.94
N ALA A 73 4.37 10.09 4.78
CA ALA A 73 4.20 8.72 4.32
C ALA A 73 2.89 8.54 3.56
N ILE A 74 1.79 9.05 4.10
CA ILE A 74 0.49 8.87 3.47
C ILE A 74 0.41 9.59 2.12
N GLU A 75 0.99 10.78 2.02
CA GLU A 75 1.02 11.52 0.76
C GLU A 75 1.87 10.80 -0.29
N GLY A 76 3.06 10.31 0.10
CA GLY A 76 3.94 9.59 -0.80
C GLY A 76 3.34 8.27 -1.28
N LEU A 77 2.70 7.54 -0.38
CA LEU A 77 2.05 6.28 -0.73
C LEU A 77 0.85 6.50 -1.64
N LYS A 78 0.06 7.54 -1.37
CA LYS A 78 -1.08 7.87 -2.22
C LYS A 78 -0.62 8.21 -3.64
N ALA A 79 0.42 9.02 -3.77
CA ALA A 79 0.97 9.37 -5.08
C ALA A 79 1.49 8.13 -5.79
N PHE A 80 2.13 7.21 -5.07
CA PHE A 80 2.62 5.96 -5.63
C PHE A 80 1.47 5.12 -6.19
N PHE A 81 0.40 4.96 -5.41
CA PHE A 81 -0.76 4.19 -5.86
C PHE A 81 -1.37 4.80 -7.12
N GLU A 82 -1.54 6.12 -7.14
CA GLU A 82 -2.11 6.82 -8.29
C GLU A 82 -1.25 6.69 -9.55
N ALA A 83 0.06 6.61 -9.40
CA ALA A 83 0.98 6.52 -10.52
C ALA A 83 1.17 5.09 -11.03
N ASN A 84 1.01 4.07 -10.19
CA ASN A 84 1.40 2.69 -10.50
C ASN A 84 0.29 1.66 -10.40
N LEU A 85 -0.75 1.95 -9.73
CA LEU A 85 -1.81 0.98 -9.42
C LEU A 85 -3.20 1.49 -9.75
#